data_09efbaf7bc651ba213bb21eee4ecfc66
#
_entry.id   09efbaf7bc651ba213bb21eee4ecfc66
#
_cell.length_a   1.000
_cell.length_b   1.000
_cell.length_c   1.000
_cell.angle_alpha   90.00
_cell.angle_beta   90.00
_cell.angle_gamma   90.00
#
_symmetry.space_group_name_H-M   'P 1'
#
loop_
_entity.id
_entity.type
_entity.pdbx_description
1 polymer ?
#
loop_
_entity_poly.entity_id
_entity_poly.type
_entity_poly.pdbx_seq_one_letter_code
_entity_poly.pdbx_strand_id
1 'polypeptide(L)'
;MPPFSHVPVLADAVLAAAEQLPRKGGVLIDATLGGGGHSALLLERHPGLRLIGLDQDPTARAAAAERLAPFNDRVTILATNFADYEPDESALMVMADLGVSSPQLDVAERGFSFRLDGPLDMRMNGSGDAETAAELIARLEEHELADLIYGYGEERLSRRIARRIKADLASAGSYSGTAALAYAVAGCYPPKARRGRIHPATRTFQALRIAVNDELGVLDRLLEQAPGWLEPDGVLGIISFHSLEDRRVKTAFLRDERLQRITRKPVVATPEEEERNPRSRSAKWRLARRVTQP
;
A
#
# COMPACT_ATOMS: atom_id res chain seq x y z
N MET A 1 4.62 15.02 -20.89
CA MET A 1 3.87 13.91 -20.24
C MET A 1 2.46 14.41 -19.95
N PRO A 2 1.40 13.63 -20.16
CA PRO A 2 0.07 14.08 -19.75
C PRO A 2 0.07 14.30 -18.22
N PRO A 3 -0.66 15.30 -17.71
CA PRO A 3 -0.70 15.58 -16.29
C PRO A 3 -1.25 14.35 -15.56
N PHE A 4 -0.63 14.01 -14.44
CA PHE A 4 -0.97 12.87 -13.57
C PHE A 4 -2.38 13.06 -13.00
N SER A 5 -3.39 12.66 -13.76
CA SER A 5 -4.81 12.73 -13.38
C SER A 5 -5.22 11.44 -12.64
N HIS A 6 -4.56 11.15 -11.54
CA HIS A 6 -4.97 10.02 -10.70
C HIS A 6 -5.99 10.49 -9.67
N VAL A 7 -7.22 10.00 -9.77
CA VAL A 7 -8.24 10.18 -8.73
C VAL A 7 -7.89 9.24 -7.57
N PRO A 8 -7.69 9.75 -6.35
CA PRO A 8 -7.46 8.91 -5.18
C PRO A 8 -8.61 7.94 -4.94
N VAL A 9 -8.31 6.72 -4.49
CA VAL A 9 -9.33 5.71 -4.18
C VAL A 9 -10.12 6.13 -2.95
N LEU A 10 -11.43 5.88 -2.92
CA LEU A 10 -12.31 6.19 -1.78
C LEU A 10 -12.20 7.65 -1.30
N ALA A 11 -11.97 8.59 -2.22
CA ALA A 11 -11.76 10.01 -1.91
C ALA A 11 -12.89 10.60 -1.05
N ASP A 12 -14.15 10.29 -1.39
CA ASP A 12 -15.32 10.77 -0.64
C ASP A 12 -15.36 10.22 0.78
N ALA A 13 -14.93 8.98 1.00
CA ALA A 13 -14.88 8.37 2.33
C ALA A 13 -13.77 9.01 3.20
N VAL A 14 -12.63 9.34 2.59
CA VAL A 14 -11.53 10.04 3.27
C VAL A 14 -11.95 11.45 3.64
N LEU A 15 -12.58 12.20 2.73
CA LEU A 15 -13.11 13.53 3.01
C LEU A 15 -14.18 13.52 4.11
N ALA A 16 -15.11 12.54 4.05
CA ALA A 16 -16.14 12.38 5.09
C ALA A 16 -15.55 12.08 6.48
N ALA A 17 -14.40 11.41 6.55
CA ALA A 17 -13.69 11.20 7.81
C ALA A 17 -13.12 12.51 8.37
N ALA A 18 -12.58 13.37 7.52
CA ALA A 18 -12.06 14.67 7.93
C ALA A 18 -13.15 15.66 8.41
N GLU A 19 -14.38 15.54 7.91
CA GLU A 19 -15.53 16.30 8.42
C GLU A 19 -15.92 15.93 9.87
N GLN A 20 -15.46 14.78 10.37
CA GLN A 20 -15.72 14.30 11.74
C GLN A 20 -14.63 14.70 12.74
N LEU A 21 -13.62 15.47 12.30
CA LEU A 21 -12.53 15.91 13.18
C LEU A 21 -13.08 16.85 14.28
N PRO A 22 -12.50 16.80 15.51
CA PRO A 22 -13.01 17.57 16.64
C PRO A 22 -12.87 19.09 16.46
N ARG A 23 -12.01 19.53 15.56
CA ARG A 23 -11.78 20.94 15.20
C ARG A 23 -11.34 21.09 13.75
N LYS A 24 -11.42 22.32 13.21
CA LYS A 24 -11.16 22.60 11.79
C LYS A 24 -9.69 22.82 11.43
N GLY A 25 -8.76 22.69 12.36
CA GLY A 25 -7.33 22.93 12.11
C GLY A 25 -6.44 22.11 13.00
N GLY A 26 -5.28 21.73 12.49
CA GLY A 26 -4.27 20.93 13.17
C GLY A 26 -3.44 20.08 12.20
N VAL A 27 -2.74 19.07 12.71
CA VAL A 27 -1.84 18.24 11.92
C VAL A 27 -2.60 17.08 11.28
N LEU A 28 -2.38 16.89 9.98
CA LEU A 28 -2.67 15.69 9.21
C LEU A 28 -1.35 14.98 8.93
N ILE A 29 -1.21 13.72 9.34
CA ILE A 29 -0.10 12.85 8.92
C ILE A 29 -0.62 11.92 7.82
N ASP A 30 -0.07 12.06 6.62
CA ASP A 30 -0.26 11.10 5.52
C ASP A 30 0.96 10.17 5.50
N ALA A 31 0.78 8.96 6.06
CA ALA A 31 1.85 8.00 6.23
C ALA A 31 2.31 7.36 4.91
N THR A 32 1.53 7.53 3.84
CA THR A 32 1.76 6.96 2.51
C THR A 32 1.46 8.01 1.44
N LEU A 33 2.21 9.12 1.48
CA LEU A 33 1.91 10.32 0.69
C LEU A 33 1.71 10.04 -0.82
N GLY A 34 2.51 9.12 -1.39
CA GLY A 34 2.46 8.83 -2.80
C GLY A 34 2.60 10.09 -3.64
N GLY A 35 1.72 10.26 -4.63
CA GLY A 35 1.64 11.50 -5.41
C GLY A 35 0.83 12.63 -4.78
N GLY A 36 0.51 12.57 -3.48
CA GLY A 36 -0.17 13.62 -2.73
C GLY A 36 -1.65 13.79 -3.05
N GLY A 37 -2.30 12.79 -3.65
CA GLY A 37 -3.68 12.93 -4.13
C GLY A 37 -4.71 13.15 -3.02
N HIS A 38 -4.74 12.29 -2.00
CA HIS A 38 -5.62 12.44 -0.84
C HIS A 38 -5.30 13.71 -0.07
N SER A 39 -4.01 13.95 0.16
CA SER A 39 -3.53 15.12 0.88
C SER A 39 -3.94 16.44 0.21
N ALA A 40 -3.87 16.53 -1.12
CA ALA A 40 -4.33 17.71 -1.86
C ALA A 40 -5.84 17.98 -1.64
N LEU A 41 -6.68 16.94 -1.75
CA LEU A 41 -8.12 17.06 -1.51
C LEU A 41 -8.45 17.50 -0.08
N LEU A 42 -7.72 16.95 0.91
CA LEU A 42 -7.91 17.31 2.32
C LEU A 42 -7.48 18.76 2.60
N LEU A 43 -6.34 19.21 2.07
CA LEU A 43 -5.85 20.58 2.25
C LEU A 43 -6.71 21.61 1.54
N GLU A 44 -7.28 21.28 0.38
CA GLU A 44 -8.22 22.15 -0.34
C GLU A 44 -9.53 22.31 0.44
N ARG A 45 -10.07 21.21 0.96
CA ARG A 45 -11.34 21.19 1.68
C ARG A 45 -11.24 21.76 3.09
N HIS A 46 -10.08 21.62 3.74
CA HIS A 46 -9.84 22.01 5.13
C HIS A 46 -8.64 22.97 5.24
N PRO A 47 -8.84 24.28 5.05
CA PRO A 47 -7.76 25.28 5.04
C PRO A 47 -6.95 25.36 6.34
N GLY A 48 -7.49 24.88 7.46
CA GLY A 48 -6.82 24.86 8.76
C GLY A 48 -5.89 23.67 8.99
N LEU A 49 -5.88 22.67 8.09
CA LEU A 49 -4.98 21.53 8.22
C LEU A 49 -3.57 21.88 7.72
N ARG A 50 -2.58 21.36 8.44
CA ARG A 50 -1.16 21.28 8.03
C ARG A 50 -0.81 19.82 7.77
N LEU A 51 -0.09 19.55 6.70
CA LEU A 51 0.29 18.21 6.28
C LEU A 51 1.72 17.89 6.68
N ILE A 52 1.91 16.72 7.27
CA ILE A 52 3.17 15.99 7.31
C ILE A 52 2.98 14.75 6.44
N GLY A 53 3.61 14.74 5.28
CA GLY A 53 3.52 13.63 4.31
C GLY A 53 4.79 12.78 4.33
N LEU A 54 4.63 11.48 4.51
CA LEU A 54 5.74 10.52 4.59
C LEU A 54 5.77 9.66 3.32
N ASP A 55 6.91 9.54 2.68
CA ASP A 55 7.13 8.57 1.61
C ASP A 55 8.62 8.25 1.45
N GLN A 56 8.96 6.99 1.27
CA GLN A 56 10.33 6.54 1.03
C GLN A 56 10.73 6.64 -0.46
N ASP A 57 9.76 6.70 -1.39
CA ASP A 57 10.03 6.76 -2.83
C ASP A 57 10.33 8.20 -3.28
N PRO A 58 11.54 8.51 -3.77
CA PRO A 58 11.87 9.86 -4.23
C PRO A 58 10.99 10.32 -5.40
N THR A 59 10.54 9.41 -6.27
CA THR A 59 9.66 9.73 -7.39
C THR A 59 8.28 10.15 -6.90
N ALA A 60 7.74 9.45 -5.90
CA ALA A 60 6.47 9.79 -5.27
C ALA A 60 6.55 11.17 -4.61
N ARG A 61 7.61 11.43 -3.82
CA ARG A 61 7.81 12.74 -3.17
C ARG A 61 7.92 13.90 -4.16
N ALA A 62 8.62 13.70 -5.28
CA ALA A 62 8.71 14.73 -6.32
C ALA A 62 7.33 15.06 -6.92
N ALA A 63 6.54 14.04 -7.26
CA ALA A 63 5.18 14.22 -7.76
C ALA A 63 4.25 14.88 -6.72
N ALA A 64 4.39 14.51 -5.44
CA ALA A 64 3.65 15.13 -4.36
C ALA A 64 4.03 16.61 -4.17
N ALA A 65 5.31 16.95 -4.21
CA ALA A 65 5.79 18.32 -4.10
C ALA A 65 5.22 19.22 -5.19
N GLU A 66 5.17 18.73 -6.44
CA GLU A 66 4.54 19.45 -7.55
C GLU A 66 3.03 19.65 -7.33
N ARG A 67 2.31 18.59 -6.95
CA ARG A 67 0.87 18.65 -6.71
C ARG A 67 0.49 19.52 -5.55
N LEU A 68 1.27 19.50 -4.47
CA LEU A 68 1.01 20.21 -3.23
C LEU A 68 1.60 21.62 -3.22
N ALA A 69 2.26 22.06 -4.28
CA ALA A 69 2.83 23.40 -4.40
C ALA A 69 1.85 24.56 -4.05
N PRO A 70 0.53 24.48 -4.39
CA PRO A 70 -0.44 25.50 -3.97
C PRO A 70 -0.62 25.63 -2.45
N PHE A 71 -0.15 24.68 -1.68
CA PHE A 71 -0.30 24.59 -0.22
C PHE A 71 1.03 24.62 0.54
N ASN A 72 2.11 25.09 -0.10
CA ASN A 72 3.50 24.99 0.40
C ASN A 72 3.70 25.49 1.83
N ASP A 73 2.97 26.52 2.25
CA ASP A 73 3.02 27.09 3.60
C ASP A 73 2.47 26.16 4.70
N ARG A 74 1.79 25.08 4.29
CA ARG A 74 1.14 24.11 5.17
C ARG A 74 1.60 22.67 4.96
N VAL A 75 2.67 22.43 4.17
CA VAL A 75 3.10 21.11 3.76
C VAL A 75 4.55 20.85 4.14
N THR A 76 4.77 19.75 4.84
CA THR A 76 6.10 19.17 5.09
C THR A 76 6.16 17.77 4.49
N ILE A 77 7.11 17.51 3.60
CA ILE A 77 7.31 16.18 2.99
C ILE A 77 8.60 15.59 3.52
N LEU A 78 8.53 14.40 4.11
CA LEU A 78 9.66 13.72 4.72
C LEU A 78 10.04 12.46 3.94
N ALA A 79 11.34 12.27 3.74
CA ALA A 79 11.93 11.10 3.08
C ALA A 79 12.12 9.98 4.11
N THR A 80 11.04 9.31 4.52
CA THR A 80 11.09 8.27 5.55
C THR A 80 10.03 7.21 5.32
N ASN A 81 10.26 6.03 5.89
CA ASN A 81 9.22 5.03 6.07
C ASN A 81 8.40 5.40 7.32
N PHE A 82 7.10 5.29 7.26
CA PHE A 82 6.23 5.59 8.40
C PHE A 82 6.51 4.72 9.63
N ALA A 83 7.09 3.54 9.46
CA ALA A 83 7.48 2.67 10.58
C ALA A 83 8.68 3.21 11.37
N ASP A 84 9.44 4.13 10.79
CA ASP A 84 10.63 4.75 11.38
C ASP A 84 10.39 6.22 11.75
N TYR A 85 9.14 6.67 11.67
CA TYR A 85 8.74 8.04 11.95
C TYR A 85 8.19 8.18 13.37
N GLU A 86 8.59 9.24 14.04
CA GLU A 86 8.07 9.65 15.33
C GLU A 86 7.70 11.16 15.23
N PRO A 87 6.44 11.53 15.47
CA PRO A 87 6.00 12.91 15.32
C PRO A 87 6.40 13.77 16.52
N ASP A 88 6.85 15.00 16.26
CA ASP A 88 7.15 16.00 17.29
C ASP A 88 5.87 16.62 17.90
N GLU A 89 4.74 16.49 17.22
CA GLU A 89 3.43 17.03 17.65
C GLU A 89 2.30 16.05 17.33
N SER A 90 1.24 16.08 18.14
CA SER A 90 0.09 15.20 17.94
C SER A 90 -0.76 15.61 16.74
N ALA A 91 -1.35 14.63 16.07
CA ALA A 91 -2.14 14.81 14.86
C ALA A 91 -3.64 14.70 15.12
N LEU A 92 -4.43 15.51 14.40
CA LEU A 92 -5.89 15.33 14.33
C LEU A 92 -6.29 14.13 13.49
N MET A 93 -5.49 13.84 12.46
CA MET A 93 -5.74 12.73 11.56
C MET A 93 -4.43 12.08 11.16
N VAL A 94 -4.38 10.78 11.25
CA VAL A 94 -3.36 9.93 10.63
C VAL A 94 -4.06 9.09 9.58
N MET A 95 -3.53 9.10 8.37
CA MET A 95 -4.04 8.24 7.29
C MET A 95 -2.92 7.45 6.63
N ALA A 96 -3.28 6.29 6.12
CA ALA A 96 -2.43 5.51 5.23
C ALA A 96 -3.27 4.89 4.10
N ASP A 97 -2.79 5.06 2.85
CA ASP A 97 -3.28 4.39 1.65
C ASP A 97 -2.26 3.31 1.27
N LEU A 98 -2.50 2.08 1.77
CA LEU A 98 -1.54 0.98 1.68
C LEU A 98 -1.37 0.49 0.24
N GLY A 99 -0.27 -0.23 0.00
CA GLY A 99 0.02 -0.85 -1.28
C GLY A 99 0.98 -0.05 -2.14
N VAL A 100 0.81 -0.11 -3.46
CA VAL A 100 1.72 0.49 -4.44
C VAL A 100 1.15 1.75 -5.06
N SER A 101 1.98 2.75 -5.20
CA SER A 101 1.62 3.99 -5.91
C SER A 101 1.47 3.76 -7.42
N SER A 102 0.73 4.65 -8.08
CA SER A 102 0.55 4.57 -9.53
C SER A 102 1.87 4.60 -10.31
N PRO A 103 2.85 5.47 -10.00
CA PRO A 103 4.16 5.42 -10.63
C PRO A 103 4.85 4.06 -10.52
N GLN A 104 4.73 3.37 -9.38
CA GLN A 104 5.33 2.06 -9.20
C GLN A 104 4.73 1.00 -10.13
N LEU A 105 3.42 1.08 -10.40
CA LEU A 105 2.73 0.16 -11.32
C LEU A 105 2.90 0.51 -12.80
N ASP A 106 3.03 1.80 -13.11
CA ASP A 106 3.01 2.31 -14.48
C ASP A 106 4.43 2.42 -15.09
N VAL A 107 5.49 2.25 -14.28
CA VAL A 107 6.90 2.25 -14.72
C VAL A 107 7.42 0.81 -14.74
N ALA A 108 7.70 0.30 -15.95
CA ALA A 108 8.12 -1.10 -16.17
C ALA A 108 9.39 -1.47 -15.38
N GLU A 109 10.34 -0.54 -15.30
CA GLU A 109 11.64 -0.68 -14.65
C GLU A 109 11.52 -0.94 -13.13
N ARG A 110 10.38 -0.62 -12.52
CA ARG A 110 10.12 -0.87 -11.10
C ARG A 110 9.73 -2.33 -10.80
N GLY A 111 9.31 -3.11 -11.79
CA GLY A 111 9.03 -4.53 -11.67
C GLY A 111 7.78 -4.93 -10.88
N PHE A 112 6.89 -4.00 -10.53
CA PHE A 112 5.64 -4.31 -9.81
C PHE A 112 4.54 -4.90 -10.69
N SER A 113 4.61 -4.64 -11.99
CA SER A 113 3.60 -5.08 -12.96
C SER A 113 4.15 -6.16 -13.87
N PHE A 114 3.34 -7.12 -14.24
CA PHE A 114 3.62 -8.08 -15.32
C PHE A 114 2.86 -7.76 -16.61
N ARG A 115 2.12 -6.66 -16.64
CA ARG A 115 1.50 -6.12 -17.86
C ARG A 115 2.49 -5.30 -18.67
N LEU A 116 3.38 -4.63 -17.98
CA LEU A 116 4.54 -3.95 -18.52
C LEU A 116 5.74 -4.79 -18.09
N ASP A 117 6.41 -5.39 -19.09
CA ASP A 117 7.57 -6.24 -18.79
C ASP A 117 8.75 -5.40 -18.33
N GLY A 118 9.39 -5.82 -17.27
CA GLY A 118 10.51 -5.13 -16.64
C GLY A 118 11.29 -6.07 -15.71
N PRO A 119 12.38 -5.62 -15.09
CA PRO A 119 13.17 -6.41 -14.15
C PRO A 119 12.32 -6.83 -12.95
N LEU A 120 12.66 -7.96 -12.33
CA LEU A 120 12.03 -8.42 -11.09
C LEU A 120 12.64 -7.68 -9.88
N ASP A 121 12.42 -6.36 -9.81
CA ASP A 121 12.93 -5.53 -8.71
C ASP A 121 11.95 -5.50 -7.53
N MET A 122 10.81 -4.87 -7.66
CA MET A 122 9.72 -4.71 -6.68
C MET A 122 10.09 -3.92 -5.41
N ARG A 123 11.23 -3.25 -5.32
CA ARG A 123 11.59 -2.41 -4.16
C ARG A 123 10.84 -1.08 -4.19
N MET A 124 10.17 -0.71 -3.10
CA MET A 124 9.42 0.55 -3.02
C MET A 124 10.33 1.77 -2.94
N ASN A 125 11.47 1.66 -2.26
CA ASN A 125 12.43 2.77 -2.15
C ASN A 125 13.23 3.03 -3.45
N GLY A 126 13.15 2.14 -4.43
CA GLY A 126 13.77 2.30 -5.77
C GLY A 126 15.30 2.33 -5.81
N SER A 127 15.96 2.42 -4.66
CA SER A 127 17.43 2.50 -4.54
C SER A 127 17.85 1.92 -3.19
N GLY A 128 19.08 1.44 -3.12
CA GLY A 128 19.68 0.94 -1.87
C GLY A 128 20.00 -0.55 -1.92
N ASP A 129 20.52 -1.05 -0.80
CA ASP A 129 21.04 -2.42 -0.64
C ASP A 129 19.95 -3.46 -0.35
N ALA A 130 18.67 -3.08 -0.42
CA ALA A 130 17.56 -4.01 -0.22
C ALA A 130 17.51 -5.05 -1.34
N GLU A 131 17.19 -6.29 -0.97
CA GLU A 131 17.08 -7.43 -1.88
C GLU A 131 15.94 -7.23 -2.89
N THR A 132 16.19 -7.47 -4.16
CA THR A 132 15.18 -7.47 -5.23
C THR A 132 14.33 -8.74 -5.22
N ALA A 133 13.18 -8.73 -5.90
CA ALA A 133 12.39 -9.95 -6.06
C ALA A 133 13.14 -11.06 -6.81
N ALA A 134 14.03 -10.71 -7.74
CA ALA A 134 14.89 -11.65 -8.45
C ALA A 134 15.88 -12.34 -7.49
N GLU A 135 16.55 -11.59 -6.65
CA GLU A 135 17.49 -12.11 -5.64
C GLU A 135 16.75 -12.93 -4.58
N LEU A 136 15.59 -12.46 -4.11
CA LEU A 136 14.75 -13.17 -3.15
C LEU A 136 14.38 -14.58 -3.67
N ILE A 137 13.87 -14.70 -4.90
CA ILE A 137 13.50 -16.01 -5.47
C ILE A 137 14.70 -16.89 -5.77
N ALA A 138 15.88 -16.31 -6.03
CA ALA A 138 17.11 -17.05 -6.22
C ALA A 138 17.64 -17.63 -4.89
N ARG A 139 17.63 -16.83 -3.83
CA ARG A 139 18.16 -17.17 -2.50
C ARG A 139 17.32 -18.20 -1.74
N LEU A 140 16.01 -18.05 -1.74
CA LEU A 140 15.11 -18.91 -0.97
C LEU A 140 15.15 -20.35 -1.49
N GLU A 141 15.11 -21.32 -0.59
CA GLU A 141 14.87 -22.72 -0.95
C GLU A 141 13.43 -22.95 -1.43
N GLU A 142 13.18 -24.08 -2.15
CA GLU A 142 11.84 -24.39 -2.72
C GLU A 142 10.72 -24.31 -1.67
N HIS A 143 10.96 -24.87 -0.49
CA HIS A 143 9.95 -24.90 0.57
C HIS A 143 9.72 -23.51 1.17
N GLU A 144 10.76 -22.71 1.39
CA GLU A 144 10.67 -21.35 1.90
C GLU A 144 9.88 -20.45 0.92
N LEU A 145 10.20 -20.55 -0.38
CA LEU A 145 9.48 -19.83 -1.44
C LEU A 145 8.00 -20.26 -1.49
N ALA A 146 7.71 -21.55 -1.33
CA ALA A 146 6.33 -22.04 -1.28
C ALA A 146 5.56 -21.50 -0.08
N ASP A 147 6.18 -21.46 1.10
CA ASP A 147 5.59 -20.95 2.32
C ASP A 147 5.37 -19.44 2.25
N LEU A 148 6.31 -18.69 1.66
CA LEU A 148 6.18 -17.26 1.38
C LEU A 148 4.98 -17.00 0.45
N ILE A 149 4.89 -17.71 -0.69
CA ILE A 149 3.80 -17.56 -1.66
C ILE A 149 2.44 -17.93 -1.04
N TYR A 150 2.40 -18.95 -0.18
CA TYR A 150 1.20 -19.31 0.54
C TYR A 150 0.80 -18.27 1.59
N GLY A 151 1.74 -17.86 2.43
CA GLY A 151 1.50 -16.94 3.56
C GLY A 151 1.11 -15.54 3.11
N TYR A 152 1.80 -14.98 2.11
CA TYR A 152 1.59 -13.61 1.65
C TYR A 152 0.68 -13.49 0.42
N GLY A 153 0.56 -14.54 -0.36
CA GLY A 153 -0.33 -14.58 -1.53
C GLY A 153 -1.67 -15.27 -1.28
N GLU A 154 -1.83 -15.98 -0.17
CA GLU A 154 -2.96 -16.91 0.06
C GLU A 154 -3.17 -17.86 -1.15
N GLU A 155 -2.02 -18.28 -1.78
CA GLU A 155 -2.01 -19.04 -3.03
C GLU A 155 -1.94 -20.55 -2.76
N ARG A 156 -2.97 -21.28 -3.13
CA ARG A 156 -3.09 -22.72 -2.86
C ARG A 156 -2.12 -23.58 -3.68
N LEU A 157 -1.69 -23.09 -4.84
CA LEU A 157 -0.75 -23.79 -5.71
C LEU A 157 0.72 -23.43 -5.38
N SER A 158 0.99 -22.80 -4.25
CA SER A 158 2.29 -22.26 -3.85
C SER A 158 3.44 -23.26 -4.03
N ARG A 159 3.30 -24.52 -3.59
CA ARG A 159 4.32 -25.55 -3.74
C ARG A 159 4.61 -25.90 -5.21
N ARG A 160 3.57 -25.94 -6.05
CA ARG A 160 3.74 -26.19 -7.49
C ARG A 160 4.42 -25.01 -8.18
N ILE A 161 4.08 -23.80 -7.77
CA ILE A 161 4.66 -22.57 -8.29
C ILE A 161 6.13 -22.47 -7.88
N ALA A 162 6.45 -22.68 -6.60
CA ALA A 162 7.82 -22.63 -6.10
C ALA A 162 8.72 -23.66 -6.81
N ARG A 163 8.26 -24.91 -6.93
CA ARG A 163 8.97 -25.95 -7.68
C ARG A 163 9.24 -25.53 -9.12
N ARG A 164 8.24 -24.96 -9.81
CA ARG A 164 8.41 -24.49 -11.18
C ARG A 164 9.45 -23.37 -11.25
N ILE A 165 9.39 -22.38 -10.36
CA ILE A 165 10.34 -21.27 -10.30
C ILE A 165 11.76 -21.81 -10.08
N LYS A 166 11.97 -22.69 -9.11
CA LYS A 166 13.30 -23.25 -8.82
C LYS A 166 13.84 -24.11 -9.96
N ALA A 167 12.98 -24.87 -10.64
CA ALA A 167 13.38 -25.65 -11.82
C ALA A 167 13.78 -24.75 -13.00
N ASP A 168 13.04 -23.67 -13.25
CA ASP A 168 13.36 -22.69 -14.28
C ASP A 168 14.69 -21.98 -13.98
N LEU A 169 14.92 -21.57 -12.73
CA LEU A 169 16.20 -20.96 -12.30
C LEU A 169 17.38 -21.93 -12.43
N ALA A 170 17.20 -23.20 -12.08
CA ALA A 170 18.24 -24.20 -12.23
C ALA A 170 18.63 -24.44 -13.70
N SER A 171 17.69 -24.28 -14.63
CA SER A 171 17.92 -24.49 -16.05
C SER A 171 18.40 -23.25 -16.81
N ALA A 172 17.89 -22.05 -16.46
CA ALA A 172 18.11 -20.80 -17.20
C ALA A 172 18.87 -19.73 -16.39
N GLY A 173 19.11 -19.95 -15.10
CA GLY A 173 19.81 -19.04 -14.20
C GLY A 173 18.94 -17.87 -13.69
N SER A 174 18.10 -17.30 -14.53
CA SER A 174 17.24 -16.15 -14.16
C SER A 174 16.01 -16.06 -15.07
N TYR A 175 15.03 -15.31 -14.64
CA TYR A 175 13.93 -14.84 -15.52
C TYR A 175 14.35 -13.57 -16.26
N SER A 176 13.96 -13.46 -17.53
CA SER A 176 14.26 -12.28 -18.37
C SER A 176 13.47 -11.04 -17.92
N GLY A 177 12.37 -11.20 -17.18
CA GLY A 177 11.54 -10.13 -16.68
C GLY A 177 10.28 -10.60 -15.97
N THR A 178 9.44 -9.65 -15.60
CA THR A 178 8.17 -9.89 -14.91
C THR A 178 7.19 -10.72 -15.74
N ALA A 179 7.14 -10.49 -17.05
CA ALA A 179 6.27 -11.26 -17.96
C ALA A 179 6.65 -12.75 -18.02
N ALA A 180 7.96 -13.06 -18.03
CA ALA A 180 8.45 -14.43 -18.05
C ALA A 180 8.06 -15.18 -16.75
N LEU A 181 8.25 -14.57 -15.59
CA LEU A 181 7.80 -15.12 -14.31
C LEU A 181 6.28 -15.33 -14.29
N ALA A 182 5.51 -14.32 -14.72
CA ALA A 182 4.05 -14.40 -14.75
C ALA A 182 3.56 -15.53 -15.67
N TYR A 183 4.22 -15.75 -16.81
CA TYR A 183 3.95 -16.87 -17.71
C TYR A 183 4.24 -18.23 -17.04
N ALA A 184 5.37 -18.37 -16.39
CA ALA A 184 5.74 -19.59 -15.67
C ALA A 184 4.71 -19.93 -14.57
N VAL A 185 4.31 -18.93 -13.78
CA VAL A 185 3.28 -19.07 -12.74
C VAL A 185 1.93 -19.48 -13.35
N ALA A 186 1.49 -18.81 -14.42
CA ALA A 186 0.25 -19.14 -15.12
C ALA A 186 0.28 -20.58 -15.68
N GLY A 187 1.45 -21.06 -16.12
CA GLY A 187 1.68 -22.44 -16.54
C GLY A 187 1.37 -23.47 -15.47
N CYS A 188 1.43 -23.11 -14.18
CA CYS A 188 1.07 -23.98 -13.07
C CYS A 188 -0.44 -24.20 -12.91
N TYR A 189 -1.29 -23.42 -13.56
CA TYR A 189 -2.74 -23.54 -13.47
C TYR A 189 -3.34 -24.35 -14.63
N PRO A 190 -4.48 -25.03 -14.41
CA PRO A 190 -5.23 -25.64 -15.49
C PRO A 190 -5.65 -24.58 -16.53
N PRO A 191 -5.75 -24.92 -17.83
CA PRO A 191 -6.08 -23.98 -18.91
C PRO A 191 -7.34 -23.14 -18.63
N LYS A 192 -8.37 -23.74 -18.06
CA LYS A 192 -9.62 -23.07 -17.69
C LYS A 192 -9.43 -21.97 -16.63
N ALA A 193 -8.55 -22.20 -15.67
CA ALA A 193 -8.29 -21.26 -14.57
C ALA A 193 -7.39 -20.09 -15.00
N ARG A 194 -6.66 -20.19 -16.12
CA ARG A 194 -5.81 -19.11 -16.65
C ARG A 194 -6.59 -17.94 -17.24
N ARG A 195 -7.89 -18.14 -17.57
CA ARG A 195 -8.75 -17.16 -18.21
C ARG A 195 -9.74 -16.49 -17.25
N GLY A 196 -9.46 -16.56 -15.95
CA GLY A 196 -10.27 -15.91 -14.93
C GLY A 196 -10.14 -14.38 -14.94
N ARG A 197 -11.04 -13.70 -14.20
CA ARG A 197 -11.02 -12.22 -14.04
C ARG A 197 -9.72 -11.71 -13.42
N ILE A 198 -9.09 -12.51 -12.56
CA ILE A 198 -7.79 -12.21 -11.91
C ILE A 198 -6.74 -13.09 -12.56
N HIS A 199 -5.63 -12.47 -12.99
CA HIS A 199 -4.52 -13.21 -13.59
C HIS A 199 -3.88 -14.16 -12.56
N PRO A 200 -3.52 -15.40 -12.93
CA PRO A 200 -2.94 -16.40 -12.01
C PRO A 200 -1.70 -15.90 -11.24
N ALA A 201 -0.85 -15.09 -11.86
CA ALA A 201 0.35 -14.57 -11.23
C ALA A 201 0.10 -13.50 -10.15
N THR A 202 -1.10 -12.90 -10.08
CA THR A 202 -1.38 -11.77 -9.18
C THR A 202 -1.02 -12.06 -7.73
N ARG A 203 -1.38 -13.25 -7.23
CA ARG A 203 -1.11 -13.64 -5.83
C ARG A 203 0.38 -13.89 -5.56
N THR A 204 1.08 -14.48 -6.53
CA THR A 204 2.54 -14.69 -6.42
C THR A 204 3.27 -13.34 -6.43
N PHE A 205 2.91 -12.42 -7.31
CA PHE A 205 3.48 -11.07 -7.35
C PHE A 205 3.19 -10.29 -6.07
N GLN A 206 1.97 -10.37 -5.56
CA GLN A 206 1.64 -9.80 -4.24
C GLN A 206 2.54 -10.37 -3.15
N ALA A 207 2.74 -11.69 -3.12
CA ALA A 207 3.55 -12.34 -2.09
C ALA A 207 5.02 -11.89 -2.14
N LEU A 208 5.61 -11.83 -3.35
CA LEU A 208 6.97 -11.34 -3.54
C LEU A 208 7.11 -9.88 -3.13
N ARG A 209 6.17 -9.03 -3.54
CA ARG A 209 6.15 -7.60 -3.19
C ARG A 209 6.10 -7.38 -1.68
N ILE A 210 5.20 -8.08 -1.00
CA ILE A 210 5.07 -8.02 0.46
C ILE A 210 6.38 -8.42 1.13
N ALA A 211 7.04 -9.48 0.64
CA ALA A 211 8.28 -9.98 1.22
C ALA A 211 9.46 -9.03 1.00
N VAL A 212 9.62 -8.52 -0.24
CA VAL A 212 10.71 -7.58 -0.60
C VAL A 212 10.66 -6.30 0.25
N ASN A 213 9.44 -5.82 0.56
CA ASN A 213 9.24 -4.53 1.22
C ASN A 213 8.85 -4.65 2.70
N ASP A 214 8.79 -5.85 3.28
CA ASP A 214 8.28 -6.11 4.64
C ASP A 214 6.94 -5.39 4.92
N GLU A 215 6.04 -5.33 3.89
CA GLU A 215 4.84 -4.51 3.95
C GLU A 215 3.97 -4.78 5.18
N LEU A 216 3.85 -6.04 5.57
CA LEU A 216 3.02 -6.42 6.72
C LEU A 216 3.70 -6.12 8.06
N GLY A 217 5.02 -6.25 8.16
CA GLY A 217 5.77 -5.86 9.35
C GLY A 217 5.78 -4.34 9.55
N VAL A 218 5.95 -3.60 8.47
CA VAL A 218 5.84 -2.13 8.45
C VAL A 218 4.44 -1.68 8.86
N LEU A 219 3.38 -2.33 8.35
CA LEU A 219 1.99 -2.06 8.75
C LEU A 219 1.75 -2.36 10.24
N ASP A 220 2.25 -3.49 10.75
CA ASP A 220 2.09 -3.86 12.15
C ASP A 220 2.72 -2.79 13.06
N ARG A 221 3.90 -2.24 12.71
CA ARG A 221 4.53 -1.12 13.43
C ARG A 221 3.70 0.16 13.37
N LEU A 222 3.15 0.53 12.20
CA LEU A 222 2.24 1.68 12.10
C LEU A 222 1.03 1.54 13.02
N LEU A 223 0.39 0.36 13.01
CA LEU A 223 -0.79 0.10 13.83
C LEU A 223 -0.51 0.14 15.32
N GLU A 224 0.71 -0.17 15.76
CA GLU A 224 1.15 -0.04 17.14
C GLU A 224 1.42 1.42 17.54
N GLN A 225 2.05 2.20 16.66
CA GLN A 225 2.54 3.55 16.94
C GLN A 225 1.48 4.63 16.68
N ALA A 226 0.74 4.56 15.58
CA ALA A 226 -0.14 5.62 15.12
C ALA A 226 -1.25 6.05 16.13
N PRO A 227 -1.81 5.17 16.97
CA PRO A 227 -2.71 5.61 18.02
C PRO A 227 -2.05 6.59 19.00
N GLY A 228 -0.73 6.47 19.25
CA GLY A 228 0.04 7.40 20.07
C GLY A 228 0.27 8.77 19.41
N TRP A 229 0.27 8.84 18.09
CA TRP A 229 0.47 10.09 17.33
C TRP A 229 -0.77 11.01 17.33
N LEU A 230 -1.95 10.46 17.62
CA LEU A 230 -3.20 11.21 17.56
C LEU A 230 -3.42 12.08 18.81
N GLU A 231 -4.08 13.22 18.63
CA GLU A 231 -4.73 13.93 19.71
C GLU A 231 -5.93 13.14 20.26
N PRO A 232 -6.42 13.43 21.48
CA PRO A 232 -7.73 12.97 21.92
C PRO A 232 -8.81 13.29 20.86
N ASP A 233 -9.68 12.31 20.58
CA ASP A 233 -10.70 12.37 19.53
C ASP A 233 -10.17 12.48 18.09
N GLY A 234 -8.86 12.49 17.87
CA GLY A 234 -8.25 12.38 16.56
C GLY A 234 -8.54 11.03 15.89
N VAL A 235 -8.42 10.96 14.57
CA VAL A 235 -8.84 9.79 13.79
C VAL A 235 -7.66 9.11 13.08
N LEU A 236 -7.68 7.78 13.08
CA LEU A 236 -6.79 6.91 12.31
C LEU A 236 -7.58 6.25 11.20
N GLY A 237 -7.20 6.52 9.95
CA GLY A 237 -7.82 5.94 8.78
C GLY A 237 -6.85 5.14 7.93
N ILE A 238 -7.22 3.91 7.56
CA ILE A 238 -6.37 3.03 6.75
C ILE A 238 -7.15 2.50 5.56
N ILE A 239 -6.61 2.69 4.34
CA ILE A 239 -7.06 2.00 3.13
C ILE A 239 -6.18 0.77 2.94
N SER A 240 -6.80 -0.40 2.79
CA SER A 240 -6.14 -1.67 2.49
C SER A 240 -6.66 -2.25 1.17
N PHE A 241 -5.83 -3.02 0.46
CA PHE A 241 -6.15 -3.57 -0.85
C PHE A 241 -6.25 -5.09 -0.89
N HIS A 242 -5.81 -5.77 0.14
CA HIS A 242 -5.93 -7.23 0.24
C HIS A 242 -6.31 -7.71 1.65
N SER A 243 -6.68 -8.99 1.73
CA SER A 243 -7.19 -9.63 2.95
C SER A 243 -6.24 -9.59 4.14
N LEU A 244 -4.93 -9.68 3.90
CA LEU A 244 -3.92 -9.73 4.97
C LEU A 244 -3.78 -8.36 5.66
N GLU A 245 -3.79 -7.27 4.90
CA GLU A 245 -3.81 -5.90 5.44
C GLU A 245 -5.11 -5.64 6.20
N ASP A 246 -6.27 -5.85 5.54
CA ASP A 246 -7.58 -5.59 6.13
C ASP A 246 -7.80 -6.34 7.44
N ARG A 247 -7.29 -7.58 7.54
CA ARG A 247 -7.35 -8.41 8.76
C ARG A 247 -6.53 -7.80 9.88
N ARG A 248 -5.31 -7.31 9.59
CA ARG A 248 -4.44 -6.64 10.57
C ARG A 248 -5.07 -5.36 11.10
N VAL A 249 -5.49 -4.47 10.20
CA VAL A 249 -6.15 -3.21 10.56
C VAL A 249 -7.40 -3.47 11.40
N LYS A 250 -8.28 -4.39 10.95
CA LYS A 250 -9.47 -4.78 11.71
C LYS A 250 -9.13 -5.27 13.12
N THR A 251 -8.09 -6.10 13.24
CA THR A 251 -7.69 -6.70 14.50
C THR A 251 -7.08 -5.67 15.44
N ALA A 252 -6.21 -4.81 14.95
CA ALA A 252 -5.62 -3.71 15.72
C ALA A 252 -6.71 -2.75 16.23
N PHE A 253 -7.59 -2.27 15.35
CA PHE A 253 -8.69 -1.39 15.74
C PHE A 253 -9.70 -2.01 16.70
N LEU A 254 -9.74 -3.34 16.80
CA LEU A 254 -10.61 -4.06 17.76
C LEU A 254 -9.95 -4.25 19.12
N ARG A 255 -8.62 -4.46 19.14
CA ARG A 255 -7.90 -4.87 20.35
C ARG A 255 -7.21 -3.73 21.07
N ASP A 256 -6.90 -2.64 20.37
CA ASP A 256 -6.24 -1.49 20.96
C ASP A 256 -7.24 -0.66 21.78
N GLU A 257 -7.04 -0.64 23.09
CA GLU A 257 -7.90 0.10 24.03
C GLU A 257 -7.83 1.61 23.86
N ARG A 258 -6.79 2.12 23.20
CA ARG A 258 -6.65 3.53 22.84
C ARG A 258 -7.59 3.96 21.70
N LEU A 259 -8.23 2.99 21.03
CA LEU A 259 -9.03 3.23 19.82
C LEU A 259 -10.48 2.78 19.97
N GLN A 260 -11.39 3.63 19.52
CA GLN A 260 -12.79 3.30 19.29
C GLN A 260 -13.06 3.19 17.79
N ARG A 261 -13.50 2.02 17.30
CA ARG A 261 -13.84 1.85 15.89
C ARG A 261 -15.03 2.70 15.50
N ILE A 262 -14.86 3.52 14.46
CA ILE A 262 -15.95 4.24 13.79
C ILE A 262 -16.61 3.31 12.76
N THR A 263 -15.80 2.64 11.91
CA THR A 263 -16.31 1.71 10.91
C THR A 263 -16.33 0.28 11.44
N ARG A 264 -17.51 -0.30 11.65
CA ARG A 264 -17.65 -1.74 12.01
C ARG A 264 -17.36 -2.64 10.82
N LYS A 265 -17.86 -2.28 9.62
CA LYS A 265 -17.53 -2.87 8.32
C LYS A 265 -16.65 -1.89 7.56
N PRO A 266 -15.73 -2.35 6.69
CA PRO A 266 -14.98 -1.42 5.86
C PRO A 266 -15.92 -0.68 4.91
N VAL A 267 -15.62 0.59 4.62
CA VAL A 267 -16.20 1.29 3.48
C VAL A 267 -15.48 0.79 2.25
N VAL A 268 -16.23 0.50 1.20
CA VAL A 268 -15.73 0.01 -0.09
C VAL A 268 -16.18 0.94 -1.21
N ALA A 269 -15.55 0.87 -2.36
CA ALA A 269 -15.93 1.67 -3.51
C ALA A 269 -17.35 1.37 -3.97
N THR A 270 -18.03 2.41 -4.48
CA THR A 270 -19.31 2.24 -5.16
C THR A 270 -19.10 1.67 -6.56
N PRO A 271 -20.13 1.06 -7.18
CA PRO A 271 -20.02 0.60 -8.57
C PRO A 271 -19.57 1.70 -9.54
N GLU A 272 -20.02 2.93 -9.34
CA GLU A 272 -19.67 4.09 -10.15
C GLU A 272 -18.20 4.49 -9.95
N GLU A 273 -17.67 4.34 -8.74
CA GLU A 273 -16.25 4.56 -8.48
C GLU A 273 -15.40 3.46 -9.09
N GLU A 274 -15.82 2.18 -8.96
CA GLU A 274 -15.11 1.05 -9.58
C GLU A 274 -15.03 1.17 -11.11
N GLU A 275 -16.07 1.70 -11.75
CA GLU A 275 -16.09 1.94 -13.20
C GLU A 275 -15.12 3.04 -13.61
N ARG A 276 -15.09 4.16 -12.87
CA ARG A 276 -14.18 5.30 -13.14
C ARG A 276 -12.75 5.03 -12.70
N ASN A 277 -12.57 4.32 -11.61
CA ASN A 277 -11.27 4.00 -11.01
C ASN A 277 -11.18 2.50 -10.67
N PRO A 278 -10.83 1.61 -11.61
CA PRO A 278 -10.75 0.17 -11.37
C PRO A 278 -9.80 -0.25 -10.23
N ARG A 279 -8.89 0.63 -9.81
CA ARG A 279 -7.98 0.41 -8.67
C ARG A 279 -8.73 0.42 -7.33
N SER A 280 -9.88 1.10 -7.24
CA SER A 280 -10.71 1.18 -6.03
C SER A 280 -11.42 -0.13 -5.69
N ARG A 281 -11.57 -1.04 -6.65
CA ARG A 281 -12.34 -2.28 -6.51
C ARG A 281 -11.97 -3.15 -5.30
N SER A 282 -10.70 -3.19 -4.92
CA SER A 282 -10.22 -3.95 -3.77
C SER A 282 -9.99 -3.11 -2.52
N ALA A 283 -10.14 -1.79 -2.65
CA ALA A 283 -9.92 -0.84 -1.57
C ALA A 283 -10.95 -1.02 -0.44
N LYS A 284 -10.45 -0.96 0.79
CA LYS A 284 -11.25 -1.07 2.02
C LYS A 284 -10.77 -0.03 3.01
N TRP A 285 -11.61 0.96 3.26
CA TRP A 285 -11.34 1.99 4.23
C TRP A 285 -11.85 1.60 5.61
N ARG A 286 -10.95 1.68 6.61
CA ARG A 286 -11.30 1.54 8.02
C ARG A 286 -10.91 2.77 8.79
N LEU A 287 -11.79 3.19 9.72
CA LEU A 287 -11.63 4.37 10.54
C LEU A 287 -11.83 4.04 12.01
N ALA A 288 -10.94 4.55 12.86
CA ALA A 288 -11.03 4.52 14.31
C ALA A 288 -10.71 5.91 14.87
N ARG A 289 -11.19 6.18 16.09
CA ARG A 289 -10.95 7.42 16.83
C ARG A 289 -10.11 7.11 18.05
N ARG A 290 -9.17 7.96 18.40
CA ARG A 290 -8.48 7.88 19.68
C ARG A 290 -9.46 8.21 20.81
N VAL A 291 -9.58 7.31 21.78
CA VAL A 291 -10.40 7.59 22.96
C VAL A 291 -9.65 8.52 23.91
N THR A 292 -10.37 9.46 24.49
CA THR A 292 -9.88 10.23 25.63
C THR A 292 -9.86 9.27 26.82
N GLN A 293 -8.69 8.98 27.39
CA GLN A 293 -8.66 8.26 28.67
C GLN A 293 -9.30 9.16 29.72
N PRO A 294 -10.18 8.61 30.57
CA PRO A 294 -10.82 9.36 31.63
C PRO A 294 -9.83 9.88 32.66
#